data_21fa9d2efe94b1b96eb3e44ce9cbbb51
#
_entry.id   21fa9d2efe94b1b96eb3e44ce9cbbb51
#
_cell.length_a   1.000
_cell.length_b   1.000
_cell.length_c   1.000
_cell.angle_alpha   90.00
_cell.angle_beta   90.00
_cell.angle_gamma   90.00
#
_symmetry.space_group_name_H-M   'P 1'
#
loop_
_entity.id
_entity.type
_entity.pdbx_description
1 polymer ?
#
loop_
_entity_poly.entity_id
_entity_poly.type
_entity_poly.pdbx_seq_one_letter_code
_entity_poly.pdbx_strand_id
1 'polypeptide(L)'
;MTHTDSYRVYYDYFICTVTLENFNLSHVPIYMMTEEQLSMYALYMSTLGNRPDLFPSSPYVGKYVTNGPTEHEVPESYLTDETFAAILEEAEKYIAFPYVWGGYQPSTSFDCSGFVSYVYNQCGWDFGRLGAQGLYNICSRTSSPRPGDLVFFTGTYDTPGVSHVGIYVGDGWMLHCGDPIQYANLNTSYWQSHLYAYGRLP
;
A
#
# COMPACT_ATOMS: atom_id res chain seq x y z
N MET A 1 26.22 22.40 30.03
CA MET A 1 26.05 21.15 29.28
C MET A 1 24.81 20.36 29.72
N THR A 2 24.48 20.33 31.00
CA THR A 2 23.29 19.61 31.50
C THR A 2 21.95 20.18 31.05
N HIS A 3 21.91 21.45 30.69
CA HIS A 3 20.66 22.10 30.27
C HIS A 3 20.21 21.69 28.84
N THR A 4 21.16 21.35 28.00
CA THR A 4 20.87 20.96 26.61
C THR A 4 20.28 19.55 26.50
N ASP A 5 20.74 18.65 27.37
CA ASP A 5 20.28 17.26 27.35
C ASP A 5 18.88 17.13 27.98
N SER A 6 18.58 17.87 29.03
CA SER A 6 17.25 17.89 29.62
C SER A 6 16.20 18.55 28.68
N TYR A 7 16.62 19.54 27.93
CA TYR A 7 15.75 20.17 26.93
C TYR A 7 15.44 19.23 25.75
N ARG A 8 16.44 18.47 25.30
CA ARG A 8 16.26 17.50 24.22
C ARG A 8 15.27 16.39 24.61
N VAL A 9 15.42 15.83 25.79
CA VAL A 9 14.51 14.78 26.28
C VAL A 9 13.08 15.29 26.42
N TYR A 10 12.90 16.51 26.95
CA TYR A 10 11.58 17.12 27.05
C TYR A 10 10.95 17.40 25.69
N TYR A 11 11.74 17.84 24.73
CA TYR A 11 11.27 18.12 23.39
C TYR A 11 10.82 16.86 22.65
N ASP A 12 11.59 15.79 22.73
CA ASP A 12 11.24 14.51 22.13
C ASP A 12 9.95 13.93 22.73
N TYR A 13 9.82 14.00 24.06
CA TYR A 13 8.61 13.54 24.73
C TYR A 13 7.37 14.36 24.35
N PHE A 14 7.50 15.66 24.28
CA PHE A 14 6.39 16.54 23.91
C PHE A 14 5.93 16.30 22.46
N ILE A 15 6.84 16.14 21.54
CA ILE A 15 6.52 15.84 20.13
C ILE A 15 5.79 14.50 20.02
N CYS A 16 6.28 13.45 20.66
CA CYS A 16 5.63 12.15 20.66
C CYS A 16 4.20 12.20 21.17
N THR A 17 3.96 12.91 22.27
CA THR A 17 2.62 13.00 22.88
C THR A 17 1.64 13.76 21.98
N VAL A 18 2.04 14.91 21.45
CA VAL A 18 1.19 15.73 20.58
C VAL A 18 0.90 15.01 19.24
N THR A 19 1.89 14.34 18.71
CA THR A 19 1.73 13.61 17.45
C THR A 19 0.73 12.46 17.61
N LEU A 20 0.77 11.73 18.71
CA LEU A 20 -0.15 10.63 19.00
C LEU A 20 -1.60 11.08 19.21
N GLU A 21 -1.83 12.27 19.72
CA GLU A 21 -3.18 12.77 20.02
C GLU A 21 -3.88 13.42 18.82
N ASN A 22 -3.12 14.05 17.92
CA ASN A 22 -3.70 14.95 16.93
C ASN A 22 -3.64 14.48 15.47
N PHE A 23 -2.94 13.40 15.18
CA PHE A 23 -2.75 12.98 13.80
C PHE A 23 -3.32 11.59 13.54
N ASN A 24 -3.99 11.49 12.40
CA ASN A 24 -4.23 10.22 11.74
C ASN A 24 -2.85 9.73 11.28
N LEU A 25 -2.23 8.90 12.11
CA LEU A 25 -0.77 8.68 12.23
C LEU A 25 -0.09 7.98 11.06
N SER A 26 -0.74 7.84 9.93
CA SER A 26 -0.11 7.14 8.82
C SER A 26 1.12 7.85 8.23
N HIS A 27 1.25 9.17 8.40
CA HIS A 27 2.26 9.93 7.67
C HIS A 27 3.37 10.56 8.50
N VAL A 28 3.11 10.97 9.72
CA VAL A 28 4.08 11.72 10.53
C VAL A 28 5.29 10.91 10.97
N PRO A 29 5.17 9.63 11.36
CA PRO A 29 6.30 8.83 11.77
C PRO A 29 7.35 8.63 10.67
N ILE A 30 6.90 8.53 9.42
CA ILE A 30 7.76 8.20 8.28
C ILE A 30 8.85 9.26 8.04
N TYR A 31 8.50 10.54 8.24
CA TYR A 31 9.45 11.64 8.04
C TYR A 31 10.41 11.87 9.21
N MET A 32 10.14 11.26 10.36
CA MET A 32 10.89 11.46 11.59
C MET A 32 11.68 10.23 12.04
N MET A 33 11.46 9.09 11.42
CA MET A 33 12.09 7.83 11.79
C MET A 33 13.36 7.57 10.98
N THR A 34 14.34 6.94 11.61
CA THR A 34 15.47 6.33 10.91
C THR A 34 15.01 5.10 10.15
N GLU A 35 15.81 4.60 9.20
CA GLU A 35 15.50 3.35 8.45
C GLU A 35 15.23 2.17 9.39
N GLU A 36 15.97 2.06 10.49
CA GLU A 36 15.79 1.01 11.49
C GLU A 36 14.44 1.18 12.23
N GLN A 37 14.06 2.40 12.57
CA GLN A 37 12.78 2.71 13.19
C GLN A 37 11.62 2.49 12.23
N LEU A 38 11.78 2.81 10.93
CA LEU A 38 10.79 2.52 9.89
C LEU A 38 10.57 1.02 9.73
N SER A 39 11.64 0.24 9.70
CA SER A 39 11.55 -1.23 9.65
C SER A 39 10.83 -1.80 10.87
N MET A 40 11.12 -1.28 12.06
CA MET A 40 10.43 -1.65 13.29
C MET A 40 8.97 -1.21 13.29
N TYR A 41 8.67 -0.02 12.77
CA TYR A 41 7.30 0.49 12.64
C TYR A 41 6.48 -0.36 11.65
N ALA A 42 7.06 -0.71 10.50
CA ALA A 42 6.44 -1.60 9.53
C ALA A 42 6.14 -2.98 10.13
N LEU A 43 7.09 -3.54 10.90
CA LEU A 43 6.90 -4.77 11.65
C LEU A 43 5.78 -4.63 12.69
N TYR A 44 5.75 -3.52 13.41
CA TYR A 44 4.72 -3.21 14.41
C TYR A 44 3.34 -3.10 13.79
N MET A 45 3.21 -2.39 12.68
CA MET A 45 1.93 -2.22 11.98
C MET A 45 1.42 -3.55 11.40
N SER A 46 2.30 -4.35 10.82
CA SER A 46 1.95 -5.69 10.35
C SER A 46 1.54 -6.62 11.51
N THR A 47 2.15 -6.47 12.68
CA THR A 47 1.85 -7.27 13.86
C THR A 47 0.56 -6.82 14.53
N LEU A 48 0.30 -5.52 14.60
CA LEU A 48 -0.96 -4.96 15.13
C LEU A 48 -2.18 -5.40 14.29
N GLY A 49 -2.03 -5.49 12.97
CA GLY A 49 -3.08 -5.99 12.10
C GLY A 49 -3.35 -7.49 12.25
N ASN A 50 -2.32 -8.28 12.58
CA ASN A 50 -2.39 -9.72 12.63
C ASN A 50 -2.45 -10.31 14.04
N ARG A 51 -2.14 -9.53 15.07
CA ARG A 51 -2.03 -10.00 16.46
C ARG A 51 -2.73 -9.03 17.44
N PRO A 52 -4.06 -8.85 17.30
CA PRO A 52 -4.84 -8.03 18.25
C PRO A 52 -4.78 -8.57 19.68
N ASP A 53 -4.50 -9.87 19.82
CA ASP A 53 -4.29 -10.55 21.08
C ASP A 53 -3.13 -10.01 21.92
N LEU A 54 -2.12 -9.40 21.29
CA LEU A 54 -0.99 -8.78 22.00
C LEU A 54 -1.34 -7.44 22.65
N PHE A 55 -2.44 -6.81 22.26
CA PHE A 55 -2.83 -5.46 22.71
C PHE A 55 -4.31 -5.38 23.13
N PRO A 56 -4.81 -6.34 23.96
CA PRO A 56 -6.25 -6.47 24.24
C PRO A 56 -6.87 -5.25 24.95
N SER A 57 -6.05 -4.42 25.56
CA SER A 57 -6.47 -3.22 26.31
C SER A 57 -6.25 -1.91 25.56
N SER A 58 -5.76 -1.94 24.33
CA SER A 58 -5.57 -0.72 23.55
C SER A 58 -6.89 -0.24 22.98
N PRO A 59 -7.33 1.01 23.27
CA PRO A 59 -8.54 1.58 22.67
C PRO A 59 -8.41 1.79 21.15
N TYR A 60 -7.20 1.68 20.63
CA TYR A 60 -6.87 1.83 19.22
C TYR A 60 -6.95 0.51 18.45
N VAL A 61 -6.86 -0.65 19.14
CA VAL A 61 -6.97 -1.97 18.51
C VAL A 61 -8.27 -2.09 17.72
N GLY A 62 -9.41 -1.75 18.30
CA GLY A 62 -10.69 -1.80 17.62
C GLY A 62 -10.87 -0.79 16.48
N LYS A 63 -10.02 0.25 16.41
CA LYS A 63 -10.08 1.28 15.38
C LYS A 63 -9.18 0.96 14.18
N TYR A 64 -8.08 0.25 14.42
CA TYR A 64 -7.04 0.00 13.42
C TYR A 64 -6.81 -1.49 13.11
N VAL A 65 -7.36 -2.39 13.92
CA VAL A 65 -7.39 -3.81 13.57
C VAL A 65 -8.48 -4.01 12.54
N THR A 66 -8.07 -4.08 11.31
CA THR A 66 -8.90 -4.69 10.25
C THR A 66 -8.95 -6.20 10.50
N ASN A 67 -9.98 -6.87 10.01
CA ASN A 67 -10.14 -8.34 10.11
C ASN A 67 -9.09 -9.12 9.29
N GLY A 68 -7.85 -8.64 9.23
CA GLY A 68 -6.82 -9.11 8.34
C GLY A 68 -6.96 -8.53 6.92
N PRO A 69 -6.01 -8.84 6.02
CA PRO A 69 -6.12 -8.48 4.63
C PRO A 69 -7.35 -9.17 4.00
N THR A 70 -8.06 -8.46 3.15
CA THR A 70 -9.14 -9.06 2.36
C THR A 70 -8.54 -10.11 1.43
N GLU A 71 -8.99 -11.34 1.55
CA GLU A 71 -8.60 -12.47 0.71
C GLU A 71 -9.50 -12.55 -0.51
N HIS A 72 -8.96 -13.08 -1.60
CA HIS A 72 -9.70 -13.41 -2.81
C HIS A 72 -8.99 -14.55 -3.53
N GLU A 73 -9.76 -15.53 -3.98
CA GLU A 73 -9.25 -16.64 -4.76
C GLU A 73 -9.32 -16.29 -6.25
N VAL A 74 -8.16 -16.13 -6.87
CA VAL A 74 -8.07 -15.88 -8.32
C VAL A 74 -8.32 -17.17 -9.07
N PRO A 75 -9.27 -17.20 -10.04
CA PRO A 75 -9.57 -18.42 -10.79
C PRO A 75 -8.35 -19.02 -11.49
N GLU A 76 -8.16 -20.34 -11.36
CA GLU A 76 -7.05 -21.06 -12.03
C GLU A 76 -6.98 -20.82 -13.54
N SER A 77 -8.14 -20.59 -14.18
CA SER A 77 -8.20 -20.29 -15.61
C SER A 77 -7.42 -19.03 -16.01
N TYR A 78 -7.25 -18.06 -15.10
CA TYR A 78 -6.43 -16.87 -15.34
C TYR A 78 -4.94 -17.16 -15.19
N LEU A 79 -4.57 -18.14 -14.36
CA LEU A 79 -3.18 -18.53 -14.12
C LEU A 79 -2.55 -19.32 -15.28
N THR A 80 -3.33 -19.64 -16.30
CA THR A 80 -2.81 -20.20 -17.56
C THR A 80 -2.01 -19.17 -18.39
N ASP A 81 -2.19 -17.86 -18.13
CA ASP A 81 -1.29 -16.82 -18.62
C ASP A 81 -0.04 -16.77 -17.68
N GLU A 82 1.06 -17.30 -18.17
CA GLU A 82 2.31 -17.41 -17.40
C GLU A 82 2.82 -16.04 -16.93
N THR A 83 2.58 -14.98 -17.70
CA THR A 83 2.96 -13.61 -17.34
C THR A 83 2.15 -13.12 -16.14
N PHE A 84 0.83 -13.30 -16.19
CA PHE A 84 -0.03 -12.92 -15.08
C PHE A 84 0.24 -13.78 -13.84
N ALA A 85 0.44 -15.08 -14.01
CA ALA A 85 0.76 -15.99 -12.90
C ALA A 85 2.03 -15.54 -12.17
N ALA A 86 3.08 -15.16 -12.91
CA ALA A 86 4.32 -14.63 -12.30
C ALA A 86 4.08 -13.30 -11.56
N ILE A 87 3.30 -12.38 -12.14
CA ILE A 87 2.94 -11.11 -11.48
C ILE A 87 2.18 -11.37 -10.18
N LEU A 88 1.21 -12.28 -10.20
CA LEU A 88 0.40 -12.59 -9.04
C LEU A 88 1.23 -13.25 -7.94
N GLU A 89 2.04 -14.26 -8.29
CA GLU A 89 2.94 -14.94 -7.35
C GLU A 89 3.89 -13.94 -6.67
N GLU A 90 4.44 -13.00 -7.43
CA GLU A 90 5.30 -11.97 -6.86
C GLU A 90 4.51 -11.02 -5.94
N ALA A 91 3.35 -10.56 -6.38
CA ALA A 91 2.54 -9.61 -5.65
C ALA A 91 2.00 -10.17 -4.31
N GLU A 92 1.59 -11.43 -4.30
CA GLU A 92 1.02 -12.09 -3.11
C GLU A 92 2.02 -12.27 -1.96
N LYS A 93 3.33 -12.25 -2.24
CA LYS A 93 4.37 -12.30 -1.19
C LYS A 93 4.28 -11.13 -0.20
N TYR A 94 3.63 -10.06 -0.59
CA TYR A 94 3.55 -8.81 0.18
C TYR A 94 2.17 -8.56 0.79
N ILE A 95 1.21 -9.48 0.65
CA ILE A 95 -0.08 -9.38 1.32
C ILE A 95 0.14 -9.16 2.81
N ALA A 96 -0.68 -8.30 3.42
CA ALA A 96 -0.60 -7.83 4.80
C ALA A 96 0.57 -6.86 5.11
N PHE A 97 1.43 -6.51 4.14
CA PHE A 97 2.40 -5.44 4.35
C PHE A 97 1.68 -4.10 4.52
N PRO A 98 2.10 -3.25 5.48
CA PRO A 98 1.48 -1.96 5.72
C PRO A 98 1.75 -0.98 4.55
N TYR A 99 0.84 -0.01 4.39
CA TYR A 99 1.08 1.10 3.47
C TYR A 99 2.15 2.04 4.03
N VAL A 100 3.17 2.34 3.24
CA VAL A 100 4.21 3.32 3.59
C VAL A 100 4.38 4.31 2.44
N TRP A 101 4.06 5.57 2.68
CA TRP A 101 4.18 6.62 1.68
C TRP A 101 5.61 6.73 1.13
N GLY A 102 5.76 6.65 -0.19
CA GLY A 102 7.05 6.64 -0.86
C GLY A 102 7.80 5.31 -0.81
N GLY A 103 7.28 4.31 -0.10
CA GLY A 103 7.85 2.97 -0.05
C GLY A 103 7.78 2.27 -1.40
N TYR A 104 8.82 1.49 -1.73
CA TYR A 104 8.88 0.80 -3.02
C TYR A 104 9.72 -0.49 -3.02
N GLN A 105 10.04 -1.01 -1.85
CA GLN A 105 10.81 -2.25 -1.70
C GLN A 105 10.43 -2.97 -0.40
N PRO A 106 10.62 -4.30 -0.29
CA PRO A 106 10.18 -5.07 0.86
C PRO A 106 10.71 -4.57 2.21
N SER A 107 11.94 -4.04 2.25
CA SER A 107 12.56 -3.55 3.48
C SER A 107 11.94 -2.27 4.03
N THR A 108 11.25 -1.50 3.19
CA THR A 108 10.58 -0.24 3.58
C THR A 108 9.07 -0.34 3.50
N SER A 109 8.53 -1.49 3.06
CA SER A 109 7.16 -1.62 2.58
C SER A 109 6.88 -0.72 1.36
N PHE A 110 5.63 -0.48 1.03
CA PHE A 110 5.22 0.07 -0.26
C PHE A 110 4.15 1.16 -0.11
N ASP A 111 4.14 2.10 -1.06
CA ASP A 111 2.91 2.79 -1.44
C ASP A 111 2.25 2.11 -2.64
N CYS A 112 1.08 2.59 -3.09
CA CYS A 112 0.32 1.96 -4.17
C CYS A 112 1.12 1.79 -5.46
N SER A 113 1.81 2.81 -5.88
CA SER A 113 2.61 2.83 -7.12
C SER A 113 3.98 2.19 -6.95
N GLY A 114 4.55 2.23 -5.74
CA GLY A 114 5.78 1.53 -5.39
C GLY A 114 5.61 0.03 -5.43
N PHE A 115 4.50 -0.48 -4.90
CA PHE A 115 4.12 -1.87 -4.97
C PHE A 115 4.01 -2.36 -6.42
N VAL A 116 3.22 -1.67 -7.24
CA VAL A 116 3.07 -2.02 -8.66
C VAL A 116 4.41 -1.95 -9.38
N SER A 117 5.17 -0.86 -9.21
CA SER A 117 6.47 -0.71 -9.87
C SER A 117 7.43 -1.83 -9.49
N TYR A 118 7.48 -2.19 -8.21
CA TYR A 118 8.35 -3.24 -7.72
C TYR A 118 7.97 -4.60 -8.31
N VAL A 119 6.71 -5.00 -8.18
CA VAL A 119 6.22 -6.30 -8.66
C VAL A 119 6.52 -6.50 -10.14
N TYR A 120 6.18 -5.51 -10.97
CA TYR A 120 6.41 -5.64 -12.42
C TYR A 120 7.90 -5.66 -12.78
N ASN A 121 8.73 -4.86 -12.10
CA ASN A 121 10.19 -4.91 -12.34
C ASN A 121 10.79 -6.27 -11.93
N GLN A 122 10.28 -6.95 -10.90
CA GLN A 122 10.69 -8.32 -10.56
C GLN A 122 10.27 -9.34 -11.65
N CYS A 123 9.18 -9.05 -12.36
CA CYS A 123 8.67 -9.91 -13.44
C CYS A 123 9.22 -9.57 -14.83
N GLY A 124 10.27 -8.74 -14.93
CA GLY A 124 11.02 -8.50 -16.16
C GLY A 124 10.73 -7.16 -16.86
N TRP A 125 9.84 -6.33 -16.32
CA TRP A 125 9.76 -4.92 -16.75
C TRP A 125 10.92 -4.13 -16.14
N ASP A 126 11.33 -3.05 -16.82
CA ASP A 126 12.44 -2.19 -16.38
C ASP A 126 12.04 -0.71 -16.57
N PHE A 127 11.06 -0.25 -15.82
CA PHE A 127 10.65 1.15 -15.82
C PHE A 127 10.99 1.87 -14.51
N GLY A 128 11.69 1.20 -13.59
CA GLY A 128 12.11 1.75 -12.31
C GLY A 128 10.94 2.09 -11.40
N ARG A 129 11.12 3.10 -10.53
CA ARG A 129 10.09 3.57 -9.60
C ARG A 129 9.28 4.70 -10.23
N LEU A 130 8.04 4.41 -10.60
CA LEU A 130 7.08 5.39 -11.09
C LEU A 130 5.98 5.66 -10.07
N GLY A 131 5.47 6.90 -10.02
CA GLY A 131 4.24 7.23 -9.32
C GLY A 131 3.00 6.75 -10.09
N ALA A 132 1.80 6.77 -9.47
CA ALA A 132 0.57 6.32 -10.09
C ALA A 132 0.29 7.03 -11.44
N GLN A 133 0.49 8.34 -11.50
CA GLN A 133 0.37 9.09 -12.75
C GLN A 133 1.44 8.69 -13.78
N GLY A 134 2.66 8.36 -13.36
CA GLY A 134 3.73 7.89 -14.24
C GLY A 134 3.38 6.54 -14.86
N LEU A 135 2.92 5.59 -14.06
CA LEU A 135 2.42 4.28 -14.53
C LEU A 135 1.26 4.46 -15.52
N TYR A 136 0.31 5.34 -15.18
CA TYR A 136 -0.78 5.66 -16.08
C TYR A 136 -0.29 6.18 -17.44
N ASN A 137 0.74 7.03 -17.46
CA ASN A 137 1.24 7.65 -18.70
C ASN A 137 1.92 6.66 -19.63
N ILE A 138 2.55 5.60 -19.11
CA ILE A 138 3.21 4.58 -19.94
C ILE A 138 2.27 3.47 -20.42
N CYS A 139 1.07 3.35 -19.82
CA CYS A 139 0.10 2.33 -20.20
C CYS A 139 -0.68 2.71 -21.47
N SER A 140 -1.01 1.72 -22.29
CA SER A 140 -2.07 1.80 -23.30
C SER A 140 -3.44 1.63 -22.62
N ARG A 141 -4.37 2.54 -22.90
CA ARG A 141 -5.73 2.51 -22.32
C ARG A 141 -6.52 1.33 -22.86
N THR A 142 -7.34 0.72 -22.01
CA THR A 142 -8.23 -0.37 -22.43
C THR A 142 -9.61 -0.26 -21.76
N SER A 143 -10.66 -0.59 -22.49
CA SER A 143 -12.03 -0.75 -21.97
C SER A 143 -12.37 -2.22 -21.66
N SER A 144 -11.45 -3.13 -21.98
CA SER A 144 -11.60 -4.57 -21.73
C SER A 144 -10.38 -5.07 -20.98
N PRO A 145 -10.30 -4.79 -19.68
CA PRO A 145 -9.15 -5.19 -18.87
C PRO A 145 -9.09 -6.72 -18.75
N ARG A 146 -7.89 -7.24 -18.73
CA ARG A 146 -7.57 -8.64 -18.42
C ARG A 146 -6.70 -8.71 -17.16
N PRO A 147 -6.65 -9.85 -16.48
CA PRO A 147 -5.70 -10.04 -15.37
C PRO A 147 -4.28 -9.62 -15.76
N GLY A 148 -3.62 -8.86 -14.86
CA GLY A 148 -2.33 -8.23 -15.12
C GLY A 148 -2.38 -6.83 -15.77
N ASP A 149 -3.54 -6.32 -16.16
CA ASP A 149 -3.68 -4.89 -16.49
C ASP A 149 -3.72 -4.06 -15.20
N LEU A 150 -3.41 -2.78 -15.27
CA LEU A 150 -3.49 -1.87 -14.13
C LEU A 150 -4.84 -1.17 -14.07
N VAL A 151 -5.34 -0.96 -12.87
CA VAL A 151 -6.53 -0.15 -12.61
C VAL A 151 -6.12 1.13 -11.90
N PHE A 152 -6.63 2.27 -12.38
CA PHE A 152 -6.26 3.61 -11.93
C PHE A 152 -7.45 4.36 -11.38
N PHE A 153 -7.19 5.14 -10.34
CA PHE A 153 -8.20 5.93 -9.64
C PHE A 153 -7.78 7.37 -9.47
N THR A 154 -8.77 8.26 -9.34
CA THR A 154 -8.60 9.68 -9.03
C THR A 154 -9.35 10.03 -7.75
N GLY A 155 -8.91 11.09 -7.06
CA GLY A 155 -9.62 11.61 -5.89
C GLY A 155 -9.61 10.72 -4.65
N THR A 156 -8.74 9.70 -4.58
CA THR A 156 -8.57 8.87 -3.39
C THR A 156 -7.85 9.64 -2.27
N TYR A 157 -7.12 10.68 -2.61
CA TYR A 157 -6.59 11.72 -1.74
C TYR A 157 -6.41 13.02 -2.53
N ASP A 158 -6.16 14.13 -1.85
CA ASP A 158 -6.03 15.45 -2.48
C ASP A 158 -4.73 15.57 -3.30
N THR A 159 -4.85 15.22 -4.58
CA THR A 159 -3.78 15.34 -5.58
C THR A 159 -4.39 15.48 -6.98
N PRO A 160 -3.80 16.30 -7.87
CA PRO A 160 -4.21 16.35 -9.27
C PRO A 160 -3.91 15.03 -10.01
N GLY A 161 -4.85 14.59 -10.86
CA GLY A 161 -4.66 13.42 -11.72
C GLY A 161 -4.85 12.09 -11.00
N VAL A 162 -4.08 11.08 -11.42
CA VAL A 162 -4.18 9.71 -10.87
C VAL A 162 -3.59 9.66 -9.47
N SER A 163 -4.42 9.29 -8.51
CA SER A 163 -4.09 9.25 -7.09
C SER A 163 -3.80 7.84 -6.55
N HIS A 164 -4.29 6.79 -7.22
CA HIS A 164 -4.09 5.42 -6.78
C HIS A 164 -4.04 4.44 -7.96
N VAL A 165 -3.40 3.29 -7.74
CA VAL A 165 -3.24 2.23 -8.73
C VAL A 165 -3.26 0.86 -8.05
N GLY A 166 -3.82 -0.14 -8.74
CA GLY A 166 -3.80 -1.55 -8.37
C GLY A 166 -3.56 -2.45 -9.57
N ILE A 167 -3.30 -3.72 -9.32
CA ILE A 167 -3.18 -4.79 -10.31
C ILE A 167 -4.58 -5.42 -10.48
N TYR A 168 -5.16 -5.34 -11.65
CA TYR A 168 -6.44 -6.01 -11.94
C TYR A 168 -6.22 -7.52 -11.99
N VAL A 169 -7.00 -8.28 -11.23
CA VAL A 169 -6.88 -9.74 -11.13
C VAL A 169 -8.05 -10.50 -11.76
N GLY A 170 -8.95 -9.77 -12.43
CA GLY A 170 -10.15 -10.36 -13.04
C GLY A 170 -11.41 -10.19 -12.21
N ASP A 171 -12.57 -10.45 -12.80
CA ASP A 171 -13.90 -10.53 -12.17
C ASP A 171 -14.27 -9.33 -11.29
N GLY A 172 -13.72 -8.14 -11.59
CA GLY A 172 -13.96 -6.92 -10.82
C GLY A 172 -13.18 -6.88 -9.52
N TRP A 173 -12.03 -7.55 -9.44
CA TRP A 173 -11.12 -7.50 -8.30
C TRP A 173 -9.76 -6.92 -8.68
N MET A 174 -9.09 -6.36 -7.71
CA MET A 174 -7.69 -5.92 -7.80
C MET A 174 -6.89 -6.37 -6.58
N LEU A 175 -5.58 -6.54 -6.74
CA LEU A 175 -4.60 -6.60 -5.66
C LEU A 175 -3.88 -5.25 -5.60
N HIS A 176 -3.89 -4.58 -4.46
CA HIS A 176 -3.35 -3.24 -4.33
C HIS A 176 -2.67 -3.00 -2.99
N CYS A 177 -1.79 -2.02 -2.96
CA CYS A 177 -1.29 -1.51 -1.70
C CYS A 177 -2.29 -0.49 -1.13
N GLY A 178 -3.24 -1.04 -0.36
CA GLY A 178 -4.05 -0.31 0.61
C GLY A 178 -3.30 -0.27 1.96
N ASP A 179 -4.02 -0.23 3.04
CA ASP A 179 -3.47 -0.41 4.37
C ASP A 179 -4.25 -1.51 5.10
N PRO A 180 -3.77 -2.75 5.02
CA PRO A 180 -2.53 -3.27 4.37
C PRO A 180 -2.66 -3.55 2.86
N ILE A 181 -1.60 -4.14 2.25
CA ILE A 181 -1.69 -4.75 0.90
C ILE A 181 -2.70 -5.89 0.96
N GLN A 182 -3.69 -5.86 0.07
CA GLN A 182 -4.82 -6.78 0.08
C GLN A 182 -5.57 -6.78 -1.25
N TYR A 183 -6.45 -7.75 -1.42
CA TYR A 183 -7.44 -7.72 -2.47
C TYR A 183 -8.56 -6.71 -2.19
N ALA A 184 -9.15 -6.16 -3.23
CA ALA A 184 -10.29 -5.26 -3.12
C ALA A 184 -11.29 -5.49 -4.25
N ASN A 185 -12.58 -5.54 -3.88
CA ASN A 185 -13.67 -5.65 -4.83
C ASN A 185 -13.97 -4.27 -5.45
N LEU A 186 -13.75 -4.16 -6.75
CA LEU A 186 -13.97 -2.93 -7.52
C LEU A 186 -15.44 -2.54 -7.67
N ASN A 187 -16.38 -3.46 -7.42
CA ASN A 187 -17.81 -3.21 -7.56
C ASN A 187 -18.41 -2.48 -6.34
N THR A 188 -17.59 -2.09 -5.35
CA THR A 188 -18.05 -1.25 -4.25
C THR A 188 -18.29 0.19 -4.70
N SER A 189 -19.19 0.90 -4.02
CA SER A 189 -19.50 2.31 -4.34
C SER A 189 -18.26 3.21 -4.26
N TYR A 190 -17.38 2.95 -3.30
CA TYR A 190 -16.13 3.71 -3.15
C TYR A 190 -15.26 3.57 -4.40
N TRP A 191 -14.91 2.36 -4.78
CA TRP A 191 -14.02 2.15 -5.94
C TRP A 191 -14.66 2.60 -7.24
N GLN A 192 -15.97 2.36 -7.42
CA GLN A 192 -16.68 2.83 -8.62
C GLN A 192 -16.70 4.36 -8.75
N SER A 193 -16.81 5.09 -7.64
CA SER A 193 -16.83 6.56 -7.67
C SER A 193 -15.45 7.19 -7.96
N HIS A 194 -14.36 6.42 -7.76
CA HIS A 194 -12.99 6.88 -7.98
C HIS A 194 -12.34 6.25 -9.22
N LEU A 195 -12.97 5.25 -9.83
CA LEU A 195 -12.44 4.55 -11.00
C LEU A 195 -12.22 5.55 -12.15
N TYR A 196 -11.01 5.59 -12.66
CA TYR A 196 -10.63 6.50 -13.72
C TYR A 196 -10.35 5.78 -15.04
N ALA A 197 -9.55 4.72 -15.03
CA ALA A 197 -9.19 3.99 -16.23
C ALA A 197 -8.58 2.62 -15.93
N TYR A 198 -8.56 1.78 -16.95
CA TYR A 198 -7.67 0.61 -17.02
C TYR A 198 -6.56 0.86 -18.02
N GLY A 199 -5.40 0.29 -17.78
CA GLY A 199 -4.25 0.41 -18.68
C GLY A 199 -3.38 -0.81 -18.69
N ARG A 200 -2.86 -1.10 -19.90
CA ARG A 200 -1.94 -2.21 -20.14
C ARG A 200 -0.53 -1.68 -20.30
N LEU A 201 0.40 -2.24 -19.55
CA LEU A 201 1.83 -1.98 -19.73
C LEU A 201 2.33 -2.52 -21.08
N PRO A 202 3.35 -1.86 -21.68
CA PRO A 202 3.93 -2.29 -22.96
C PRO A 202 4.65 -3.63 -22.86
#